data_7b5bf98704acc63008ea434060d003d3
#
_entry.id   7b5bf98704acc63008ea434060d003d3
#
_cell.length_a   1.000
_cell.length_b   1.000
_cell.length_c   1.000
_cell.angle_alpha   90.00
_cell.angle_beta   90.00
_cell.angle_gamma   90.00
#
_symmetry.space_group_name_H-M   'P 1'
#
loop_
_entity.id
_entity.type
_entity.pdbx_description
1 polymer ?
#
loop_
_entity_poly.entity_id
_entity_poly.type
_entity_poly.pdbx_seq_one_letter_code
_entity_poly.pdbx_strand_id
1 'polypeptide(L)'
;MTLEALKPLRALKRQDTKYYTLYTTRFMATKPFKYQPMFPLGPDTTEYYKLTDKYVHTENWGGHEFLVIDPEALTVLARQATHDNAFMLRREHNAMVAKILHDPEASENDKFVALTMLRNAEVAAKGQLPFCQDTGTAIVHGEKGQYVFTGCDDAERLSRGVYDTYTTDNLRYSQNAPLNMYDEVNTQCNLPAQI
;
A
#
# COMPACT_ATOMS: atom_id res chain seq x y z
N MET A 1 49.47 -2.92 1.43
CA MET A 1 49.12 -1.50 1.23
C MET A 1 49.31 -0.78 2.55
N THR A 2 50.33 0.05 2.61
CA THR A 2 50.89 0.72 3.79
C THR A 2 50.05 1.92 4.21
N LEU A 3 49.72 1.99 5.49
CA LEU A 3 49.17 3.18 6.16
C LEU A 3 50.29 4.24 6.24
N GLU A 4 50.26 5.28 5.41
CA GLU A 4 51.12 6.44 5.56
C GLU A 4 50.36 7.68 6.02
N ALA A 5 50.75 8.06 7.22
CA ALA A 5 50.99 9.45 7.67
C ALA A 5 49.78 10.40 7.80
N LEU A 6 49.21 10.38 8.99
CA LEU A 6 48.65 11.58 9.59
C LEU A 6 49.78 12.52 10.02
N LYS A 7 50.04 13.59 9.26
CA LYS A 7 50.91 14.69 9.72
C LYS A 7 50.25 15.45 10.87
N PRO A 8 50.98 15.83 11.93
CA PRO A 8 50.40 16.58 13.05
C PRO A 8 50.05 18.01 12.59
N LEU A 9 48.80 18.37 12.84
CA LEU A 9 48.32 19.75 12.71
C LEU A 9 49.10 20.65 13.68
N ARG A 10 49.75 21.70 13.12
CA ARG A 10 50.45 22.75 13.91
C ARG A 10 49.51 23.34 14.96
N ALA A 11 50.05 23.52 16.16
CA ALA A 11 49.40 24.15 17.28
C ALA A 11 48.79 25.51 16.92
N LEU A 12 47.49 25.61 16.90
CA LEU A 12 46.75 26.87 16.85
C LEU A 12 46.84 27.55 18.23
N LYS A 13 47.09 28.89 18.18
CA LYS A 13 47.32 29.69 19.37
C LYS A 13 46.11 29.64 20.34
N ARG A 14 46.43 29.71 21.63
CA ARG A 14 45.57 29.56 22.82
C ARG A 14 44.27 30.42 22.88
N GLN A 15 44.02 31.29 21.91
CA GLN A 15 42.79 32.11 21.89
C GLN A 15 41.60 31.46 21.17
N ASP A 16 41.83 30.46 20.33
CA ASP A 16 40.75 29.82 19.57
C ASP A 16 40.09 28.63 20.31
N THR A 17 40.71 28.18 21.40
CA THR A 17 40.27 26.99 22.13
C THR A 17 38.89 27.17 22.81
N LYS A 18 38.52 28.43 23.14
CA LYS A 18 37.25 28.72 23.83
C LYS A 18 36.03 28.55 22.92
N TYR A 19 36.18 28.83 21.62
CA TYR A 19 35.11 28.68 20.66
C TYR A 19 34.91 27.19 20.23
N TYR A 20 36.01 26.48 20.09
CA TYR A 20 35.93 25.02 19.77
C TYR A 20 35.36 24.21 20.91
N THR A 21 35.66 24.56 22.17
CA THR A 21 35.12 23.87 23.35
C THR A 21 33.59 24.06 23.50
N LEU A 22 33.06 25.23 23.09
CA LEU A 22 31.62 25.48 23.14
C LEU A 22 30.85 24.75 22.02
N TYR A 23 31.48 24.53 20.87
CA TYR A 23 30.85 23.77 19.80
C TYR A 23 30.91 22.25 20.03
N THR A 24 31.99 21.73 20.59
CA THR A 24 32.14 20.29 20.86
C THR A 24 31.29 19.82 22.03
N THR A 25 31.09 20.65 23.07
CA THR A 25 30.21 20.29 24.21
C THR A 25 28.72 20.34 23.85
N ARG A 26 28.32 21.08 22.82
CA ARG A 26 26.92 21.13 22.39
C ARG A 26 26.52 19.97 21.45
N PHE A 27 27.52 19.28 20.83
CA PHE A 27 27.29 18.14 19.95
C PHE A 27 27.34 16.77 20.64
N MET A 28 27.70 16.70 21.93
CA MET A 28 27.88 15.43 22.62
C MET A 28 26.74 14.97 23.51
N ALA A 29 25.61 15.66 23.53
CA ALA A 29 24.41 15.15 24.15
C ALA A 29 23.59 14.39 23.08
N THR A 30 24.20 13.35 22.48
CA THR A 30 23.44 12.45 21.60
C THR A 30 22.44 11.69 22.46
N LYS A 31 21.15 11.89 22.20
CA LYS A 31 20.13 11.04 22.81
C LYS A 31 20.46 9.58 22.50
N PRO A 32 20.30 8.66 23.45
CA PRO A 32 20.50 7.25 23.18
C PRO A 32 19.63 6.80 22.00
N PHE A 33 20.18 5.98 21.14
CA PHE A 33 19.44 5.43 20.01
C PHE A 33 18.18 4.73 20.51
N LYS A 34 17.02 5.17 19.97
CA LYS A 34 15.74 4.50 20.17
C LYS A 34 15.11 4.33 18.80
N TYR A 35 14.92 3.11 18.39
CA TYR A 35 14.24 2.83 17.14
C TYR A 35 12.80 3.37 17.17
N GLN A 36 12.43 4.06 16.11
CA GLN A 36 11.08 4.56 15.90
C GLN A 36 10.65 4.09 14.50
N PRO A 37 9.71 3.16 14.40
CA PRO A 37 9.21 2.74 13.10
C PRO A 37 8.50 3.93 12.42
N MET A 38 8.69 4.06 11.12
CA MET A 38 8.02 5.10 10.33
C MET A 38 6.49 4.90 10.32
N PHE A 39 6.07 3.65 10.25
CA PHE A 39 4.67 3.23 10.31
C PHE A 39 4.49 2.27 11.50
N PRO A 40 4.20 2.78 12.71
CA PRO A 40 3.98 1.92 13.85
C PRO A 40 2.70 1.10 13.64
N LEU A 41 2.83 -0.24 13.80
CA LEU A 41 1.68 -1.13 13.78
C LEU A 41 0.81 -0.86 15.01
N GLY A 42 -0.45 -0.58 14.79
CA GLY A 42 -1.48 -0.53 15.82
C GLY A 42 -2.19 -1.89 15.98
N PRO A 43 -3.11 -2.00 16.95
CA PRO A 43 -3.95 -3.18 17.03
C PRO A 43 -4.81 -3.28 15.76
N ASP A 44 -4.73 -4.41 15.08
CA ASP A 44 -5.58 -4.70 13.93
C ASP A 44 -6.91 -5.29 14.41
N THR A 45 -7.99 -4.56 14.14
CA THR A 45 -9.36 -4.96 14.47
C THR A 45 -10.15 -5.34 13.22
N THR A 46 -9.49 -5.40 12.06
CA THR A 46 -10.12 -5.74 10.80
C THR A 46 -10.48 -7.23 10.79
N GLU A 47 -11.70 -7.54 10.42
CA GLU A 47 -12.10 -8.93 10.18
C GLU A 47 -11.56 -9.38 8.83
N TYR A 48 -10.77 -10.47 8.85
CA TYR A 48 -10.24 -11.10 7.65
C TYR A 48 -10.92 -12.43 7.38
N TYR A 49 -11.12 -12.74 6.12
CA TYR A 49 -11.47 -14.08 5.71
C TYR A 49 -10.30 -14.77 5.00
N LYS A 50 -10.21 -16.08 5.16
CA LYS A 50 -9.17 -16.87 4.52
C LYS A 50 -9.51 -17.07 3.04
N LEU A 51 -8.69 -16.50 2.17
CA LEU A 51 -8.88 -16.64 0.73
C LEU A 51 -8.53 -18.05 0.26
N THR A 52 -7.34 -18.54 0.64
CA THR A 52 -6.85 -19.89 0.31
C THR A 52 -5.66 -20.25 1.19
N ASP A 53 -5.39 -21.53 1.36
CA ASP A 53 -4.15 -22.06 1.95
C ASP A 53 -3.35 -22.91 0.94
N LYS A 54 -3.85 -23.00 -0.29
CA LYS A 54 -3.29 -23.89 -1.33
C LYS A 54 -1.87 -23.54 -1.73
N TYR A 55 -1.51 -22.25 -1.61
CA TYR A 55 -0.27 -21.70 -2.14
C TYR A 55 0.70 -21.24 -1.05
N VAL A 56 0.51 -21.71 0.18
CA VAL A 56 1.29 -21.24 1.33
C VAL A 56 1.70 -22.44 2.17
N HIS A 57 2.99 -22.51 2.52
CA HIS A 57 3.53 -23.52 3.43
C HIS A 57 4.70 -22.92 4.23
N THR A 58 5.16 -23.64 5.23
CA THR A 58 6.33 -23.24 6.02
C THR A 58 7.50 -24.18 5.76
N GLU A 59 8.71 -23.61 5.75
CA GLU A 59 9.96 -24.34 5.65
C GLU A 59 10.90 -23.90 6.79
N ASN A 60 11.70 -24.83 7.32
CA ASN A 60 12.71 -24.55 8.34
C ASN A 60 14.09 -24.56 7.72
N TRP A 61 14.80 -23.44 7.83
CA TRP A 61 16.18 -23.32 7.39
C TRP A 61 17.01 -22.47 8.36
N GLY A 62 18.23 -22.96 8.70
CA GLY A 62 19.13 -22.24 9.60
C GLY A 62 18.58 -21.97 11.01
N GLY A 63 17.62 -22.78 11.49
CA GLY A 63 16.97 -22.61 12.79
C GLY A 63 15.84 -21.57 12.79
N HIS A 64 15.46 -21.06 11.61
CA HIS A 64 14.33 -20.16 11.44
C HIS A 64 13.23 -20.80 10.60
N GLU A 65 11.99 -20.51 10.95
CA GLU A 65 10.83 -20.87 10.14
C GLU A 65 10.57 -19.78 9.10
N PHE A 66 10.44 -20.18 7.84
CA PHE A 66 10.12 -19.33 6.72
C PHE A 66 8.71 -19.61 6.23
N LEU A 67 7.95 -18.56 5.96
CA LEU A 67 6.70 -18.66 5.23
C LEU A 67 7.02 -18.60 3.74
N VAL A 68 6.76 -19.70 3.04
CA VAL A 68 6.96 -19.80 1.59
C VAL A 68 5.62 -19.65 0.89
N ILE A 69 5.56 -18.71 -0.02
CA ILE A 69 4.36 -18.34 -0.77
C ILE A 69 4.62 -18.63 -2.24
N ASP A 70 3.80 -19.46 -2.84
CA ASP A 70 3.82 -19.69 -4.28
C ASP A 70 3.48 -18.38 -5.02
N PRO A 71 4.16 -18.05 -6.12
CA PRO A 71 3.89 -16.85 -6.92
C PRO A 71 2.42 -16.67 -7.32
N GLU A 72 1.70 -17.75 -7.56
CA GLU A 72 0.27 -17.71 -7.90
C GLU A 72 -0.59 -17.13 -6.78
N ALA A 73 -0.19 -17.28 -5.51
CA ALA A 73 -0.91 -16.69 -4.38
C ALA A 73 -1.02 -15.17 -4.49
N LEU A 74 0.06 -14.49 -4.95
CA LEU A 74 0.06 -13.04 -5.12
C LEU A 74 -0.89 -12.61 -6.24
N THR A 75 -0.93 -13.37 -7.33
CA THR A 75 -1.88 -13.13 -8.43
C THR A 75 -3.33 -13.29 -7.97
N VAL A 76 -3.64 -14.39 -7.28
CA VAL A 76 -4.97 -14.64 -6.73
C VAL A 76 -5.37 -13.59 -5.71
N LEU A 77 -4.45 -13.20 -4.82
CA LEU A 77 -4.68 -12.16 -3.81
C LEU A 77 -5.01 -10.81 -4.47
N ALA A 78 -4.19 -10.36 -5.41
CA ALA A 78 -4.40 -9.08 -6.09
C ALA A 78 -5.68 -9.08 -6.92
N ARG A 79 -5.98 -10.20 -7.60
CA ARG A 79 -7.23 -10.36 -8.35
C ARG A 79 -8.45 -10.23 -7.43
N GLN A 80 -8.48 -10.97 -6.33
CA GLN A 80 -9.62 -10.92 -5.40
C GLN A 80 -9.73 -9.56 -4.72
N ALA A 81 -8.62 -8.98 -4.25
CA ALA A 81 -8.63 -7.67 -3.62
C ALA A 81 -9.12 -6.57 -4.56
N THR A 82 -8.70 -6.59 -5.83
CA THR A 82 -9.17 -5.62 -6.85
C THR A 82 -10.65 -5.81 -7.14
N HIS A 83 -11.12 -7.06 -7.24
CA HIS A 83 -12.53 -7.38 -7.39
C HIS A 83 -13.35 -6.83 -6.21
N ASP A 84 -12.97 -7.19 -4.98
CA ASP A 84 -13.69 -6.74 -3.78
C ASP A 84 -13.72 -5.21 -3.68
N ASN A 85 -12.60 -4.55 -4.02
CA ASN A 85 -12.53 -3.09 -4.03
C ASN A 85 -13.45 -2.44 -5.08
N ALA A 86 -13.73 -3.10 -6.19
CA ALA A 86 -14.60 -2.58 -7.25
C ALA A 86 -16.08 -2.85 -7.01
N PHE A 87 -16.42 -3.89 -6.27
CA PHE A 87 -17.81 -4.35 -6.12
C PHE A 87 -18.38 -4.23 -4.72
N MET A 88 -17.54 -4.09 -3.69
CA MET A 88 -17.97 -4.12 -2.30
C MET A 88 -17.53 -2.88 -1.54
N LEU A 89 -18.47 -2.18 -0.93
CA LEU A 89 -18.20 -1.10 0.01
C LEU A 89 -18.14 -1.64 1.44
N ARG A 90 -17.25 -1.03 2.26
CA ARG A 90 -17.13 -1.40 3.67
C ARG A 90 -18.44 -1.18 4.42
N ARG A 91 -18.72 -2.09 5.35
CA ARG A 91 -19.93 -2.04 6.20
C ARG A 91 -20.07 -0.71 6.93
N GLU A 92 -19.00 -0.19 7.49
CA GLU A 92 -18.97 1.07 8.22
C GLU A 92 -19.31 2.26 7.32
N HIS A 93 -18.82 2.25 6.08
CA HIS A 93 -19.16 3.28 5.08
C HIS A 93 -20.67 3.26 4.78
N ASN A 94 -21.21 2.09 4.45
CA ASN A 94 -22.64 1.94 4.20
C ASN A 94 -23.49 2.35 5.41
N ALA A 95 -23.02 2.04 6.63
CA ALA A 95 -23.69 2.44 7.86
C ALA A 95 -23.68 3.96 8.06
N MET A 96 -22.60 4.66 7.68
CA MET A 96 -22.55 6.13 7.72
C MET A 96 -23.52 6.75 6.71
N VAL A 97 -23.56 6.23 5.49
CA VAL A 97 -24.51 6.71 4.46
C VAL A 97 -25.96 6.46 4.90
N ALA A 98 -26.24 5.31 5.51
CA ALA A 98 -27.58 4.97 6.01
C ALA A 98 -28.07 5.92 7.12
N LYS A 99 -27.18 6.52 7.92
CA LYS A 99 -27.56 7.50 8.95
C LYS A 99 -28.22 8.74 8.34
N ILE A 100 -27.83 9.14 7.13
CA ILE A 100 -28.40 10.30 6.45
C ILE A 100 -29.90 10.14 6.23
N LEU A 101 -30.40 8.92 6.04
CA LEU A 101 -31.83 8.64 5.85
C LEU A 101 -32.68 9.00 7.06
N HIS A 102 -32.09 9.05 8.25
CA HIS A 102 -32.74 9.33 9.51
C HIS A 102 -32.30 10.67 10.14
N ASP A 103 -31.45 11.42 9.44
CA ASP A 103 -30.98 12.72 9.90
C ASP A 103 -32.10 13.77 9.75
N PRO A 104 -32.52 14.44 10.83
CA PRO A 104 -33.54 15.47 10.77
C PRO A 104 -33.08 16.75 10.02
N GLU A 105 -31.78 16.97 9.90
CA GLU A 105 -31.21 18.12 9.18
C GLU A 105 -31.05 17.82 7.67
N ALA A 106 -31.10 16.54 7.26
CA ALA A 106 -30.99 16.15 5.86
C ALA A 106 -32.24 16.52 5.06
N SER A 107 -32.04 17.14 3.92
CA SER A 107 -33.12 17.41 2.96
C SER A 107 -33.66 16.12 2.32
N GLU A 108 -34.84 16.18 1.73
CA GLU A 108 -35.39 15.04 0.98
C GLU A 108 -34.48 14.63 -0.21
N ASN A 109 -33.77 15.59 -0.81
CA ASN A 109 -32.79 15.30 -1.83
C ASN A 109 -31.59 14.54 -1.28
N ASP A 110 -31.06 14.92 -0.11
CA ASP A 110 -29.94 14.20 0.53
C ASP A 110 -30.32 12.76 0.87
N LYS A 111 -31.52 12.56 1.39
CA LYS A 111 -32.05 11.21 1.69
C LYS A 111 -32.21 10.39 0.42
N PHE A 112 -32.73 10.99 -0.67
CA PHE A 112 -32.85 10.32 -1.95
C PHE A 112 -31.51 9.89 -2.51
N VAL A 113 -30.49 10.77 -2.47
CA VAL A 113 -29.13 10.46 -2.90
C VAL A 113 -28.52 9.35 -2.06
N ALA A 114 -28.61 9.44 -0.72
CA ALA A 114 -28.11 8.41 0.19
C ALA A 114 -28.75 7.03 -0.08
N LEU A 115 -30.08 7.01 -0.28
CA LEU A 115 -30.78 5.76 -0.62
C LEU A 115 -30.30 5.20 -1.97
N THR A 116 -30.07 6.05 -2.95
CA THR A 116 -29.59 5.65 -4.28
C THR A 116 -28.18 5.07 -4.20
N MET A 117 -27.30 5.66 -3.38
CA MET A 117 -25.95 5.14 -3.14
C MET A 117 -25.99 3.74 -2.46
N LEU A 118 -26.86 3.54 -1.48
CA LEU A 118 -27.02 2.23 -0.80
C LEU A 118 -27.57 1.17 -1.77
N ARG A 119 -28.53 1.53 -2.62
CA ARG A 119 -29.04 0.62 -3.66
C ARG A 119 -27.98 0.27 -4.70
N ASN A 120 -27.16 1.25 -5.08
CA ASN A 120 -26.01 0.99 -5.96
C ASN A 120 -25.03 0.00 -5.33
N ALA A 121 -24.70 0.17 -4.06
CA ALA A 121 -23.83 -0.77 -3.32
C ALA A 121 -24.42 -2.19 -3.28
N GLU A 122 -25.73 -2.32 -3.06
CA GLU A 122 -26.45 -3.61 -3.10
C GLU A 122 -26.38 -4.27 -4.49
N VAL A 123 -26.56 -3.49 -5.56
CA VAL A 123 -26.48 -4.00 -6.93
C VAL A 123 -25.07 -4.42 -7.26
N ALA A 124 -24.06 -3.60 -6.89
CA ALA A 124 -22.66 -3.89 -7.14
C ALA A 124 -22.19 -5.17 -6.43
N ALA A 125 -22.65 -5.40 -5.19
CA ALA A 125 -22.29 -6.59 -4.41
C ALA A 125 -22.71 -7.93 -5.08
N LYS A 126 -23.52 -7.89 -6.14
CA LYS A 126 -23.84 -9.07 -6.96
C LYS A 126 -22.72 -9.47 -7.92
N GLY A 127 -21.64 -8.67 -8.00
CA GLY A 127 -20.44 -8.98 -8.78
C GLY A 127 -20.60 -8.91 -10.31
N GLN A 128 -21.62 -8.23 -10.81
CA GLN A 128 -21.87 -8.10 -12.26
C GLN A 128 -21.47 -6.72 -12.80
N LEU A 129 -21.74 -5.67 -12.06
CA LEU A 129 -21.38 -4.29 -12.39
C LEU A 129 -20.71 -3.65 -11.19
N PRO A 130 -19.57 -3.00 -11.34
CA PRO A 130 -18.90 -2.31 -10.24
C PRO A 130 -19.76 -1.16 -9.72
N PHE A 131 -19.54 -0.74 -8.48
CA PHE A 131 -20.30 0.37 -7.91
C PHE A 131 -19.94 1.73 -8.52
N CYS A 132 -18.81 1.84 -9.19
CA CYS A 132 -18.38 3.04 -9.91
C CYS A 132 -17.55 2.65 -11.13
N GLN A 133 -17.70 3.41 -12.22
CA GLN A 133 -16.90 3.22 -13.44
C GLN A 133 -15.58 4.01 -13.43
N ASP A 134 -15.37 4.87 -12.46
CA ASP A 134 -14.14 5.62 -12.31
C ASP A 134 -13.12 4.77 -11.55
N THR A 135 -12.27 4.07 -12.31
CA THR A 135 -11.35 3.06 -11.77
C THR A 135 -9.95 3.59 -11.47
N GLY A 136 -9.49 4.65 -12.14
CA GLY A 136 -8.17 5.26 -11.90
C GLY A 136 -6.98 4.29 -12.04
N THR A 137 -5.85 4.68 -11.47
CA THR A 137 -4.64 3.84 -11.38
C THR A 137 -4.76 2.87 -10.21
N ALA A 138 -4.53 1.59 -10.45
CA ALA A 138 -4.45 0.60 -9.37
C ALA A 138 -3.17 0.82 -8.54
N ILE A 139 -3.34 0.99 -7.24
CA ILE A 139 -2.24 1.17 -6.30
C ILE A 139 -2.30 0.03 -5.28
N VAL A 140 -1.19 -0.69 -5.15
CA VAL A 140 -1.01 -1.74 -4.16
C VAL A 140 0.09 -1.33 -3.20
N HIS A 141 -0.23 -1.19 -1.94
CA HIS A 141 0.74 -0.98 -0.88
C HIS A 141 0.74 -2.19 0.03
N GLY A 142 1.91 -2.76 0.27
CA GLY A 142 2.06 -3.96 1.10
C GLY A 142 3.36 -3.94 1.91
N GLU A 143 3.34 -4.66 3.02
CA GLU A 143 4.52 -4.92 3.84
C GLU A 143 4.81 -6.42 3.82
N LYS A 144 6.07 -6.77 3.59
CA LYS A 144 6.52 -8.16 3.60
C LYS A 144 7.53 -8.38 4.72
N GLY A 145 7.24 -9.34 5.60
CA GLY A 145 8.15 -9.73 6.68
C GLY A 145 9.44 -10.35 6.14
N GLN A 146 10.53 -10.23 6.90
CA GLN A 146 11.85 -10.72 6.48
C GLN A 146 11.96 -12.24 6.31
N TYR A 147 11.03 -13.00 6.89
CA TYR A 147 10.96 -14.47 6.78
C TYR A 147 9.87 -14.94 5.81
N VAL A 148 9.37 -14.05 4.96
CA VAL A 148 8.40 -14.37 3.91
C VAL A 148 9.12 -14.47 2.57
N PHE A 149 9.02 -15.64 1.92
CA PHE A 149 9.66 -15.94 0.66
C PHE A 149 8.61 -16.14 -0.43
N THR A 150 8.69 -15.38 -1.51
CA THR A 150 7.75 -15.47 -2.64
C THR A 150 8.40 -16.08 -3.89
N GLY A 151 9.74 -16.08 -3.97
CA GLY A 151 10.50 -16.69 -5.06
C GLY A 151 10.26 -16.10 -6.45
N CYS A 152 9.68 -14.87 -6.54
CA CYS A 152 9.32 -14.22 -7.79
C CYS A 152 9.46 -12.70 -7.69
N ASP A 153 9.19 -12.00 -8.79
CA ASP A 153 8.93 -10.57 -8.77
C ASP A 153 7.50 -10.33 -8.25
N ASP A 154 7.39 -9.84 -7.03
CA ASP A 154 6.12 -9.59 -6.36
C ASP A 154 5.28 -8.57 -7.15
N ALA A 155 5.92 -7.53 -7.70
CA ALA A 155 5.23 -6.50 -8.47
C ALA A 155 4.64 -7.06 -9.77
N GLU A 156 5.35 -7.93 -10.48
CA GLU A 156 4.84 -8.59 -11.67
C GLU A 156 3.60 -9.43 -11.34
N ARG A 157 3.65 -10.23 -10.27
CA ARG A 157 2.55 -11.12 -9.88
C ARG A 157 1.33 -10.38 -9.40
N LEU A 158 1.52 -9.32 -8.62
CA LEU A 158 0.42 -8.44 -8.18
C LEU A 158 -0.19 -7.70 -9.37
N SER A 159 0.63 -7.15 -10.28
CA SER A 159 0.15 -6.53 -11.52
C SER A 159 -0.66 -7.50 -12.37
N ARG A 160 -0.28 -8.76 -12.41
CA ARG A 160 -1.03 -9.79 -13.13
C ARG A 160 -2.44 -9.96 -12.57
N GLY A 161 -2.60 -9.98 -11.26
CA GLY A 161 -3.92 -10.05 -10.62
C GLY A 161 -4.80 -8.84 -10.93
N VAL A 162 -4.22 -7.63 -10.93
CA VAL A 162 -4.90 -6.41 -11.37
C VAL A 162 -5.36 -6.55 -12.82
N TYR A 163 -4.47 -6.92 -13.72
CA TYR A 163 -4.79 -7.16 -15.13
C TYR A 163 -5.95 -8.13 -15.32
N ASP A 164 -5.89 -9.28 -14.65
CA ASP A 164 -6.90 -10.31 -14.77
C ASP A 164 -8.28 -9.79 -14.33
N THR A 165 -8.36 -9.02 -13.24
CA THR A 165 -9.62 -8.42 -12.78
C THR A 165 -10.18 -7.43 -13.79
N TYR A 166 -9.37 -6.49 -14.26
CA TYR A 166 -9.84 -5.47 -15.21
C TYR A 166 -10.32 -6.07 -16.51
N THR A 167 -9.70 -7.13 -16.99
CA THR A 167 -10.04 -7.76 -18.26
C THR A 167 -11.21 -8.75 -18.17
N THR A 168 -11.46 -9.34 -17.00
CA THR A 168 -12.54 -10.33 -16.83
C THR A 168 -13.81 -9.79 -16.20
N ASP A 169 -13.71 -8.75 -15.37
CA ASP A 169 -14.83 -8.26 -14.55
C ASP A 169 -15.48 -7.00 -15.13
N ASN A 170 -15.23 -6.70 -16.40
CA ASN A 170 -15.80 -5.56 -17.14
C ASN A 170 -15.50 -4.20 -16.49
N LEU A 171 -14.34 -4.05 -15.86
CA LEU A 171 -13.90 -2.77 -15.32
C LEU A 171 -13.45 -1.82 -16.45
N ARG A 172 -13.66 -0.53 -16.26
CA ARG A 172 -13.25 0.46 -17.25
C ARG A 172 -11.73 0.64 -17.25
N TYR A 173 -11.10 0.57 -18.42
CA TYR A 173 -9.69 0.89 -18.60
C TYR A 173 -9.51 2.39 -18.60
N SER A 174 -9.05 2.96 -17.49
CA SER A 174 -8.83 4.40 -17.31
C SER A 174 -7.36 4.81 -17.27
N GLN A 175 -6.45 3.82 -17.31
CA GLN A 175 -5.02 4.09 -17.31
C GLN A 175 -4.53 4.53 -18.68
N ASN A 176 -4.01 5.76 -18.74
CA ASN A 176 -3.34 6.30 -19.92
C ASN A 176 -1.83 6.30 -19.70
N ALA A 177 -1.07 6.05 -20.76
CA ALA A 177 0.37 6.17 -20.80
C ALA A 177 0.79 7.31 -21.74
N PRO A 178 1.70 8.21 -21.32
CA PRO A 178 2.21 9.26 -22.19
C PRO A 178 3.14 8.64 -23.25
N LEU A 179 2.91 8.99 -24.51
CA LEU A 179 3.80 8.64 -25.62
C LEU A 179 4.90 9.69 -25.79
N ASN A 180 4.55 10.95 -25.58
CA ASN A 180 5.44 12.10 -25.62
C ASN A 180 4.84 13.24 -24.78
N MET A 181 5.32 14.46 -24.96
CA MET A 181 4.90 15.65 -24.19
C MET A 181 3.43 16.06 -24.47
N TYR A 182 2.82 15.60 -25.55
CA TYR A 182 1.51 16.03 -26.04
C TYR A 182 0.50 14.89 -26.20
N ASP A 183 0.97 13.67 -26.39
CA ASP A 183 0.12 12.54 -26.77
C ASP A 183 0.08 11.49 -25.65
N GLU A 184 -1.12 11.02 -25.36
CA GLU A 184 -1.41 9.93 -24.43
C GLU A 184 -2.17 8.83 -25.16
N VAL A 185 -2.00 7.59 -24.69
CA VAL A 185 -2.75 6.44 -25.17
C VAL A 185 -3.30 5.64 -24.01
N ASN A 186 -4.55 5.20 -24.12
CA ASN A 186 -5.12 4.27 -23.15
C ASN A 186 -4.42 2.90 -23.27
N THR A 187 -3.98 2.35 -22.15
CA THR A 187 -3.22 1.09 -22.13
C THR A 187 -4.07 -0.15 -22.38
N GLN A 188 -5.40 -0.01 -22.38
CA GLN A 188 -6.39 -1.08 -22.64
C GLN A 188 -6.29 -2.30 -21.72
N CYS A 189 -5.69 -2.16 -20.58
CA CYS A 189 -5.55 -3.20 -19.57
C CYS A 189 -5.39 -2.67 -18.14
N ASN A 190 -5.46 -1.35 -18.00
CA ASN A 190 -5.26 -0.60 -16.75
C ASN A 190 -3.90 -0.83 -16.07
N LEU A 191 -2.87 -1.22 -16.83
CA LEU A 191 -1.48 -1.23 -16.39
C LEU A 191 -0.73 -0.02 -16.99
N PRO A 192 0.40 0.42 -16.38
CA PRO A 192 1.02 -0.13 -15.19
C PRO A 192 0.25 0.16 -13.90
N ALA A 193 0.27 -0.76 -12.95
CA ALA A 193 -0.12 -0.52 -11.58
C ALA A 193 1.06 0.05 -10.78
N GLN A 194 0.77 0.75 -9.68
CA GLN A 194 1.79 1.17 -8.71
C GLN A 194 1.83 0.14 -7.57
N ILE A 195 2.97 -0.51 -7.40
CA ILE A 195 3.15 -1.56 -6.40
C ILE A 195 4.34 -1.24 -5.51
#